data_35324fcde05bab93d7d38e1f030beb44
#
_entry.id   35324fcde05bab93d7d38e1f030beb44
#
_cell.length_a   1.000
_cell.length_b   1.000
_cell.length_c   1.000
_cell.angle_alpha   90.00
_cell.angle_beta   90.00
_cell.angle_gamma   90.00
#
_symmetry.space_group_name_H-M   'P 1'
#
loop_
_entity.id
_entity.type
_entity.pdbx_description
1 polymer ?
#
loop_
_entity_poly.entity_id
_entity_poly.type
_entity_poly.pdbx_seq_one_letter_code
_entity_poly.pdbx_strand_id
1 'polypeptide(L)'
;MRYDSPRMKTFLAGLVVDGRRCVVLGGDREALDKSRRLAAARAALTVVSPTLDQGFDALAARHPFVHVAHAPDLARDLAPVPFLVVSTALDPARSEALYARALSERFLLCCIDQPAYCTFSNLAVAEVGVVSLGLGSNGAAPALLRRVRDDLAAGLGDGFADFSRYLADLRVATAPKDRRAVLAEALGAFSVGVQVRLPDGWRDRWEALRGQRTAADGLP
;
A
#
# COMPACT_ATOMS: atom_id res chain seq x y z
N MET A 1 -12.16 -11.02 -23.52
CA MET A 1 -11.60 -9.74 -23.11
C MET A 1 -10.24 -10.03 -22.47
N ARG A 2 -9.15 -9.82 -23.22
CA ARG A 2 -7.79 -10.08 -22.73
C ARG A 2 -7.47 -9.06 -21.65
N TYR A 3 -7.30 -9.49 -20.42
CA TYR A 3 -6.71 -8.67 -19.35
C TYR A 3 -5.19 -8.64 -19.58
N ASP A 4 -4.78 -7.99 -20.67
CA ASP A 4 -3.39 -7.64 -20.90
C ASP A 4 -3.13 -6.29 -20.20
N SER A 5 -3.30 -6.31 -18.88
CA SER A 5 -2.91 -5.16 -18.08
C SER A 5 -1.39 -5.05 -18.17
N PRO A 6 -0.84 -3.97 -18.70
CA PRO A 6 0.61 -3.82 -18.73
C PRO A 6 1.11 -3.95 -17.29
N ARG A 7 1.97 -4.95 -17.05
CA ARG A 7 2.56 -5.14 -15.72
C ARG A 7 3.32 -3.88 -15.36
N MET A 8 2.86 -3.18 -14.33
CA MET A 8 3.58 -2.02 -13.82
C MET A 8 4.96 -2.46 -13.36
N LYS A 9 6.00 -1.78 -13.83
CA LYS A 9 7.35 -1.95 -13.28
C LYS A 9 7.51 -0.94 -12.16
N THR A 10 7.52 -1.40 -10.91
CA THR A 10 7.58 -0.53 -9.74
C THR A 10 8.92 -0.65 -9.04
N PHE A 11 9.39 0.49 -8.51
CA PHE A 11 10.47 0.54 -7.52
C PHE A 11 9.83 0.58 -6.13
N LEU A 12 10.21 -0.34 -5.25
CA LEU A 12 9.65 -0.41 -3.90
C LEU A 12 10.36 0.63 -3.00
N ALA A 13 9.58 1.54 -2.47
CA ALA A 13 10.07 2.60 -1.58
C ALA A 13 9.04 2.94 -0.52
N GLY A 14 9.49 3.38 0.64
CA GLY A 14 8.67 4.02 1.65
C GLY A 14 8.51 5.51 1.34
N LEU A 15 7.27 6.00 1.32
CA LEU A 15 6.98 7.42 1.10
C LEU A 15 6.93 8.16 2.45
N VAL A 16 7.69 9.25 2.56
CA VAL A 16 7.60 10.15 3.71
C VAL A 16 6.45 11.13 3.45
N VAL A 17 5.33 10.92 4.13
CA VAL A 17 4.10 11.73 3.99
C VAL A 17 3.83 12.61 5.21
N ASP A 18 4.66 12.54 6.24
CA ASP A 18 4.53 13.32 7.48
C ASP A 18 4.40 14.82 7.17
N GLY A 19 3.29 15.43 7.60
CA GLY A 19 2.94 16.82 7.35
C GLY A 19 2.63 17.18 5.88
N ARG A 20 2.74 16.24 4.94
CA ARG A 20 2.45 16.50 3.52
C ARG A 20 0.96 16.38 3.23
N ARG A 21 0.46 17.28 2.40
CA ARG A 21 -0.94 17.26 1.96
C ARG A 21 -1.23 16.01 1.13
N CYS A 22 -2.12 15.16 1.64
CA CYS A 22 -2.64 13.98 0.95
C CYS A 22 -4.15 14.10 0.82
N VAL A 23 -4.69 13.79 -0.36
CA VAL A 23 -6.12 13.88 -0.66
C VAL A 23 -6.67 12.50 -1.00
N VAL A 24 -7.77 12.13 -0.38
CA VAL A 24 -8.55 10.94 -0.71
C VAL A 24 -9.87 11.39 -1.33
N LEU A 25 -10.10 11.00 -2.58
CA LEU A 25 -11.32 11.26 -3.33
C LEU A 25 -12.23 10.02 -3.25
N GLY A 26 -13.15 10.06 -2.30
CA GLY A 26 -14.06 8.97 -1.97
C GLY A 26 -14.28 8.88 -0.46
N GLY A 27 -15.38 8.25 -0.04
CA GLY A 27 -15.77 8.11 1.36
C GLY A 27 -16.19 6.68 1.73
N ASP A 28 -15.97 5.72 0.85
CA ASP A 28 -16.28 4.32 1.02
C ASP A 28 -15.26 3.59 1.93
N ARG A 29 -15.46 2.28 2.12
CA ARG A 29 -14.58 1.46 2.95
C ARG A 29 -13.14 1.41 2.44
N GLU A 30 -12.92 1.46 1.13
CA GLU A 30 -11.57 1.47 0.54
C GLU A 30 -10.88 2.82 0.83
N ALA A 31 -11.62 3.94 0.68
CA ALA A 31 -11.15 5.26 1.05
C ALA A 31 -10.78 5.33 2.55
N LEU A 32 -11.57 4.69 3.42
CA LEU A 32 -11.28 4.58 4.85
C LEU A 32 -9.97 3.82 5.11
N ASP A 33 -9.74 2.68 4.43
CA ASP A 33 -8.48 1.91 4.59
C ASP A 33 -7.27 2.77 4.21
N LYS A 34 -7.33 3.49 3.09
CA LYS A 34 -6.23 4.37 2.66
C LYS A 34 -6.05 5.56 3.61
N SER A 35 -7.16 6.15 4.05
CA SER A 35 -7.15 7.26 5.00
C SER A 35 -6.51 6.87 6.33
N ARG A 36 -6.81 5.68 6.86
CA ARG A 36 -6.18 5.16 8.10
C ARG A 36 -4.66 5.08 7.99
N ARG A 37 -4.15 4.58 6.87
CA ARG A 37 -2.71 4.43 6.64
C ARG A 37 -2.01 5.79 6.49
N LEU A 38 -2.62 6.71 5.75
CA LEU A 38 -2.09 8.06 5.58
C LEU A 38 -2.11 8.84 6.91
N ALA A 39 -3.18 8.72 7.68
CA ALA A 39 -3.31 9.34 8.99
C ALA A 39 -2.32 8.78 10.01
N ALA A 40 -2.13 7.45 10.06
CA ALA A 40 -1.12 6.81 10.90
C ALA A 40 0.31 7.28 10.55
N ALA A 41 0.57 7.57 9.27
CA ALA A 41 1.82 8.15 8.80
C ALA A 41 1.88 9.69 8.94
N ARG A 42 0.93 10.29 9.67
CA ARG A 42 0.83 11.74 10.00
C ARG A 42 0.74 12.66 8.78
N ALA A 43 0.14 12.19 7.68
CA ALA A 43 -0.16 13.06 6.56
C ALA A 43 -1.15 14.16 6.94
N ALA A 44 -1.02 15.34 6.33
CA ALA A 44 -2.07 16.37 6.35
C ALA A 44 -3.21 15.92 5.43
N LEU A 45 -4.13 15.11 5.99
CA LEU A 45 -5.14 14.36 5.24
C LEU A 45 -6.39 15.20 4.98
N THR A 46 -6.85 15.19 3.73
CA THR A 46 -8.17 15.71 3.31
C THR A 46 -8.94 14.57 2.64
N VAL A 47 -10.17 14.35 3.06
CA VAL A 47 -11.11 13.38 2.45
C VAL A 47 -12.23 14.15 1.79
N VAL A 48 -12.44 13.94 0.50
CA VAL A 48 -13.47 14.62 -0.30
C VAL A 48 -14.53 13.62 -0.73
N SER A 49 -15.71 13.73 -0.15
CA SER A 49 -16.86 12.86 -0.46
C SER A 49 -18.16 13.46 0.08
N PRO A 50 -19.30 13.30 -0.58
CA PRO A 50 -20.59 13.70 -0.02
C PRO A 50 -20.93 12.98 1.29
N THR A 51 -20.52 11.72 1.41
CA THR A 51 -20.77 10.87 2.56
C THR A 51 -19.53 10.08 2.94
N LEU A 52 -19.42 9.69 4.20
CA LEU A 52 -18.35 8.86 4.72
C LEU A 52 -18.88 7.55 5.26
N ASP A 53 -18.12 6.46 5.09
CA ASP A 53 -18.34 5.20 5.81
C ASP A 53 -18.29 5.46 7.33
N GLN A 54 -19.16 4.77 8.09
CA GLN A 54 -19.23 4.93 9.55
C GLN A 54 -17.89 4.71 10.28
N GLY A 55 -16.97 4.00 9.69
CA GLY A 55 -15.62 3.79 10.26
C GLY A 55 -14.75 5.05 10.30
N PHE A 56 -15.13 6.13 9.60
CA PHE A 56 -14.43 7.42 9.68
C PHE A 56 -14.59 8.11 11.03
N ASP A 57 -15.68 7.84 11.79
CA ASP A 57 -15.86 8.38 13.14
C ASP A 57 -14.74 7.89 14.07
N ALA A 58 -14.43 6.60 13.99
CA ALA A 58 -13.33 6.00 14.75
C ALA A 58 -11.95 6.50 14.29
N LEU A 59 -11.79 6.86 13.01
CA LEU A 59 -10.57 7.48 12.51
C LEU A 59 -10.43 8.90 13.05
N ALA A 60 -11.50 9.71 12.99
CA ALA A 60 -11.54 11.09 13.49
C ALA A 60 -11.20 11.19 14.98
N ALA A 61 -11.65 10.21 15.76
CA ALA A 61 -11.35 10.15 17.19
C ALA A 61 -9.86 9.95 17.52
N ARG A 62 -9.07 9.44 16.59
CA ARG A 62 -7.64 9.11 16.79
C ARG A 62 -6.69 10.01 16.01
N HIS A 63 -7.11 10.45 14.83
CA HIS A 63 -6.29 11.21 13.90
C HIS A 63 -7.10 12.35 13.28
N PRO A 64 -6.68 13.59 13.39
CA PRO A 64 -7.36 14.70 12.76
C PRO A 64 -7.23 14.60 11.23
N PHE A 65 -8.33 14.87 10.53
CA PHE A 65 -8.35 15.06 9.09
C PHE A 65 -9.43 16.09 8.70
N VAL A 66 -9.33 16.63 7.49
CA VAL A 66 -10.35 17.52 6.93
C VAL A 66 -11.33 16.71 6.09
N HIS A 67 -12.61 16.76 6.43
CA HIS A 67 -13.68 16.25 5.58
C HIS A 67 -14.30 17.38 4.77
N VAL A 68 -14.36 17.21 3.46
CA VAL A 68 -15.00 18.14 2.52
C VAL A 68 -16.23 17.45 1.94
N ALA A 69 -17.41 17.83 2.43
CA ALA A 69 -18.69 17.15 2.23
C ALA A 69 -19.36 17.53 0.90
N HIS A 70 -18.74 17.21 -0.23
CA HIS A 70 -19.32 17.37 -1.57
C HIS A 70 -18.73 16.35 -2.55
N ALA A 71 -19.36 16.23 -3.74
CA ALA A 71 -18.80 15.44 -4.83
C ALA A 71 -17.45 16.02 -5.27
N PRO A 72 -16.41 15.18 -5.50
CA PRO A 72 -15.08 15.67 -5.85
C PRO A 72 -15.07 16.59 -7.08
N ASP A 73 -14.51 17.78 -6.92
CA ASP A 73 -14.18 18.75 -7.95
C ASP A 73 -12.66 18.87 -8.07
N LEU A 74 -12.10 18.36 -9.16
CA LEU A 74 -10.66 18.24 -9.31
C LEU A 74 -9.96 19.62 -9.31
N ALA A 75 -10.58 20.65 -9.86
CA ALA A 75 -9.99 21.99 -9.94
C ALA A 75 -9.83 22.61 -8.55
N ARG A 76 -10.88 22.51 -7.75
CA ARG A 76 -10.93 23.07 -6.40
C ARG A 76 -10.19 22.22 -5.38
N ASP A 77 -10.47 20.91 -5.36
CA ASP A 77 -10.06 20.02 -4.26
C ASP A 77 -8.58 19.63 -4.33
N LEU A 78 -7.97 19.78 -5.50
CA LEU A 78 -6.52 19.56 -5.69
C LEU A 78 -5.73 20.89 -5.68
N ALA A 79 -6.32 21.99 -5.28
CA ALA A 79 -5.63 23.25 -5.06
C ALA A 79 -5.47 23.52 -3.54
N PRO A 80 -4.26 23.87 -3.04
CA PRO A 80 -2.96 23.76 -3.73
C PRO A 80 -2.61 22.32 -4.07
N VAL A 81 -1.70 22.12 -5.02
CA VAL A 81 -1.30 20.78 -5.51
C VAL A 81 -0.91 19.87 -4.34
N PRO A 82 -1.55 18.70 -4.17
CA PRO A 82 -1.21 17.77 -3.11
C PRO A 82 0.08 17.00 -3.40
N PHE A 83 0.67 16.41 -2.39
CA PHE A 83 1.78 15.48 -2.57
C PHE A 83 1.28 14.12 -3.13
N LEU A 84 0.12 13.67 -2.65
CA LEU A 84 -0.43 12.36 -2.99
C LEU A 84 -1.95 12.42 -3.07
N VAL A 85 -2.51 11.75 -4.08
CA VAL A 85 -3.96 11.58 -4.28
C VAL A 85 -4.28 10.09 -4.36
N VAL A 86 -5.32 9.67 -3.67
CA VAL A 86 -5.97 8.37 -3.85
C VAL A 86 -7.40 8.61 -4.32
N SER A 87 -7.82 7.94 -5.38
CA SER A 87 -9.22 7.95 -5.86
C SER A 87 -9.80 6.55 -5.80
N THR A 88 -10.97 6.41 -5.16
CA THR A 88 -11.71 5.14 -5.09
C THR A 88 -12.87 5.07 -6.08
N ALA A 89 -13.11 6.14 -6.84
CA ALA A 89 -14.13 6.15 -7.87
C ALA A 89 -13.72 5.29 -9.08
N LEU A 90 -14.58 4.35 -9.47
CA LEU A 90 -14.42 3.52 -10.67
C LEU A 90 -14.98 4.27 -11.91
N ASP A 91 -14.46 5.47 -12.17
CA ASP A 91 -14.84 6.35 -13.28
C ASP A 91 -13.62 6.56 -14.18
N PRO A 92 -13.54 5.90 -15.35
CA PRO A 92 -12.40 6.00 -16.26
C PRO A 92 -12.11 7.41 -16.74
N ALA A 93 -13.14 8.21 -17.05
CA ALA A 93 -12.96 9.58 -17.53
C ALA A 93 -12.34 10.48 -16.46
N ARG A 94 -12.81 10.35 -15.22
CA ARG A 94 -12.22 11.05 -14.07
C ARG A 94 -10.79 10.57 -13.79
N SER A 95 -10.55 9.27 -13.87
CA SER A 95 -9.23 8.68 -13.61
C SER A 95 -8.21 9.13 -14.66
N GLU A 96 -8.61 9.23 -15.92
CA GLU A 96 -7.79 9.78 -17.01
C GLU A 96 -7.45 11.25 -16.78
N ALA A 97 -8.44 12.07 -16.41
CA ALA A 97 -8.22 13.49 -16.08
C ALA A 97 -7.29 13.67 -14.88
N LEU A 98 -7.47 12.85 -13.82
CA LEU A 98 -6.57 12.82 -12.69
C LEU A 98 -5.14 12.43 -13.08
N TYR A 99 -5.00 11.42 -13.93
CA TYR A 99 -3.68 10.93 -14.37
C TYR A 99 -2.95 11.98 -15.22
N ALA A 100 -3.64 12.61 -16.18
CA ALA A 100 -3.07 13.70 -16.96
C ALA A 100 -2.58 14.84 -16.06
N ARG A 101 -3.39 15.20 -15.06
CA ARG A 101 -3.04 16.22 -14.08
C ARG A 101 -1.88 15.81 -13.16
N ALA A 102 -1.85 14.53 -12.72
CA ALA A 102 -0.74 14.01 -11.92
C ALA A 102 0.60 14.08 -12.64
N LEU A 103 0.61 13.82 -13.95
CA LEU A 103 1.82 13.93 -14.76
C LEU A 103 2.28 15.40 -14.93
N SER A 104 1.34 16.33 -15.17
CA SER A 104 1.66 17.75 -15.38
C SER A 104 2.06 18.46 -14.09
N GLU A 105 1.38 18.20 -12.98
CA GLU A 105 1.60 18.84 -11.69
C GLU A 105 2.54 18.05 -10.76
N ARG A 106 2.93 16.82 -11.16
CA ARG A 106 3.91 15.97 -10.48
C ARG A 106 3.52 15.52 -9.07
N PHE A 107 2.26 15.25 -8.83
CA PHE A 107 1.82 14.58 -7.61
C PHE A 107 1.71 13.05 -7.80
N LEU A 108 1.78 12.31 -6.70
CA LEU A 108 1.59 10.86 -6.71
C LEU A 108 0.10 10.52 -6.78
N LEU A 109 -0.28 9.61 -7.69
CA LEU A 109 -1.67 9.22 -7.90
C LEU A 109 -1.85 7.71 -7.84
N CYS A 110 -2.86 7.27 -7.11
CA CYS A 110 -3.39 5.90 -7.16
C CYS A 110 -4.90 5.92 -7.38
N CYS A 111 -5.34 5.48 -8.54
CA CYS A 111 -6.73 5.16 -8.82
C CYS A 111 -6.95 3.67 -8.51
N ILE A 112 -7.77 3.38 -7.50
CA ILE A 112 -8.00 2.01 -7.02
C ILE A 112 -8.60 1.17 -8.16
N ASP A 113 -8.08 -0.06 -8.32
CA ASP A 113 -8.45 -1.03 -9.36
C ASP A 113 -8.31 -0.53 -10.82
N GLN A 114 -7.58 0.58 -11.02
CA GLN A 114 -7.33 1.18 -12.33
C GLN A 114 -5.83 1.43 -12.55
N PRO A 115 -5.00 0.39 -12.69
CA PRO A 115 -3.54 0.49 -12.71
C PRO A 115 -3.00 1.36 -13.85
N ALA A 116 -3.72 1.50 -14.96
CA ALA A 116 -3.35 2.36 -16.08
C ALA A 116 -3.29 3.85 -15.69
N TYR A 117 -4.03 4.23 -14.65
CA TYR A 117 -4.12 5.62 -14.16
C TYR A 117 -3.40 5.82 -12.83
N CYS A 118 -2.34 5.05 -12.57
CA CYS A 118 -1.55 5.15 -11.34
C CYS A 118 -0.12 5.59 -11.63
N THR A 119 0.42 6.48 -10.80
CA THR A 119 1.85 6.83 -10.79
C THR A 119 2.62 6.09 -9.70
N PHE A 120 1.93 5.45 -8.76
CA PHE A 120 2.49 4.51 -7.79
C PHE A 120 1.51 3.37 -7.52
N SER A 121 2.01 2.26 -7.00
CA SER A 121 1.18 1.12 -6.59
C SER A 121 1.17 0.95 -5.07
N ASN A 122 -0.01 0.62 -4.53
CA ASN A 122 -0.12 0.23 -3.13
C ASN A 122 0.50 -1.15 -2.91
N LEU A 123 1.27 -1.29 -1.83
CA LEU A 123 1.81 -2.55 -1.37
C LEU A 123 0.84 -3.25 -0.41
N ALA A 124 0.94 -4.57 -0.31
CA ALA A 124 0.39 -5.28 0.83
C ALA A 124 1.31 -5.04 2.02
N VAL A 125 0.86 -4.24 2.99
CA VAL A 125 1.68 -3.80 4.13
C VAL A 125 1.20 -4.46 5.41
N ALA A 126 2.15 -4.92 6.25
CA ALA A 126 1.93 -5.24 7.65
C ALA A 126 2.99 -4.56 8.50
N GLU A 127 2.64 -4.30 9.76
CA GLU A 127 3.55 -3.72 10.74
C GLU A 127 3.69 -4.65 11.94
N VAL A 128 4.94 -4.91 12.35
CA VAL A 128 5.26 -5.76 13.49
C VAL A 128 6.34 -5.06 14.31
N GLY A 129 5.96 -4.53 15.46
CA GLY A 129 6.83 -3.65 16.25
C GLY A 129 7.15 -2.35 15.50
N VAL A 130 8.45 -2.11 15.26
CA VAL A 130 8.93 -0.94 14.49
C VAL A 130 9.23 -1.28 13.02
N VAL A 131 8.93 -2.51 12.59
CA VAL A 131 9.24 -2.99 11.23
C VAL A 131 8.01 -2.97 10.37
N SER A 132 8.11 -2.32 9.21
CA SER A 132 7.08 -2.35 8.16
C SER A 132 7.47 -3.35 7.07
N LEU A 133 6.59 -4.31 6.77
CA LEU A 133 6.72 -5.26 5.67
C LEU A 133 5.89 -4.77 4.48
N GLY A 134 6.51 -4.53 3.33
CA GLY A 134 5.82 -4.13 2.11
C GLY A 134 6.04 -5.15 0.99
N LEU A 135 4.98 -5.73 0.45
CA LEU A 135 5.03 -6.73 -0.63
C LEU A 135 4.34 -6.21 -1.89
N GLY A 136 5.01 -6.36 -3.03
CA GLY A 136 4.50 -5.98 -4.34
C GLY A 136 4.59 -7.12 -5.36
N SER A 137 3.64 -7.22 -6.27
CA SER A 137 3.63 -8.17 -7.40
C SER A 137 3.44 -7.49 -8.76
N ASN A 138 3.58 -6.18 -8.81
CA ASN A 138 3.28 -5.39 -10.02
C ASN A 138 1.87 -5.67 -10.57
N GLY A 139 0.89 -5.83 -9.66
CA GLY A 139 -0.50 -6.14 -10.00
C GLY A 139 -0.79 -7.60 -10.34
N ALA A 140 0.23 -8.47 -10.42
CA ALA A 140 0.05 -9.84 -10.94
C ALA A 140 -0.66 -10.80 -9.95
N ALA A 141 -0.49 -10.63 -8.63
CA ALA A 141 -0.99 -11.62 -7.66
C ALA A 141 -1.39 -10.97 -6.31
N PRO A 142 -2.37 -10.06 -6.28
CA PRO A 142 -2.71 -9.33 -5.05
C PRO A 142 -3.22 -10.23 -3.92
N ALA A 143 -3.96 -11.30 -4.24
CA ALA A 143 -4.46 -12.25 -3.24
C ALA A 143 -3.32 -13.05 -2.58
N LEU A 144 -2.33 -13.47 -3.38
CA LEU A 144 -1.12 -14.14 -2.86
C LEU A 144 -0.35 -13.22 -1.92
N LEU A 145 -0.17 -11.95 -2.30
CA LEU A 145 0.56 -11.00 -1.48
C LEU A 145 -0.11 -10.73 -0.13
N ARG A 146 -1.45 -10.65 -0.10
CA ARG A 146 -2.19 -10.51 1.15
C ARG A 146 -1.94 -11.69 2.07
N ARG A 147 -2.02 -12.93 1.52
CA ARG A 147 -1.77 -14.14 2.30
C ARG A 147 -0.33 -14.20 2.81
N VAL A 148 0.66 -13.96 1.95
CA VAL A 148 2.09 -13.95 2.34
C VAL A 148 2.37 -12.89 3.41
N ARG A 149 1.80 -11.69 3.26
CA ARG A 149 1.90 -10.64 4.29
C ARG A 149 1.37 -11.10 5.64
N ASP A 150 0.17 -11.69 5.65
CA ASP A 150 -0.48 -12.11 6.89
C ASP A 150 0.29 -13.25 7.56
N ASP A 151 0.73 -14.24 6.78
CA ASP A 151 1.52 -15.37 7.28
C ASP A 151 2.90 -14.92 7.81
N LEU A 152 3.57 -13.96 7.13
CA LEU A 152 4.84 -13.39 7.62
C LEU A 152 4.64 -12.58 8.90
N ALA A 153 3.61 -11.74 8.96
CA ALA A 153 3.33 -10.94 10.15
C ALA A 153 3.00 -11.83 11.35
N ALA A 154 2.18 -12.88 11.16
CA ALA A 154 1.85 -13.84 12.19
C ALA A 154 3.09 -14.66 12.63
N GLY A 155 3.94 -15.04 11.69
CA GLY A 155 5.16 -15.80 11.99
C GLY A 155 6.22 -15.02 12.78
N LEU A 156 6.27 -13.71 12.62
CA LEU A 156 7.15 -12.84 13.41
C LEU A 156 6.66 -12.72 14.85
N GLY A 157 5.37 -12.51 15.06
CA GLY A 157 4.74 -12.50 16.39
C GLY A 157 5.20 -11.40 17.34
N ASP A 158 4.68 -11.47 18.58
CA ASP A 158 4.91 -10.44 19.60
C ASP A 158 6.38 -10.38 20.07
N GLY A 159 7.05 -11.52 20.18
CA GLY A 159 8.45 -11.58 20.58
C GLY A 159 9.37 -10.81 19.63
N PHE A 160 9.10 -10.88 18.31
CA PHE A 160 9.83 -10.08 17.34
C PHE A 160 9.46 -8.59 17.46
N ALA A 161 8.18 -8.28 17.69
CA ALA A 161 7.76 -6.90 17.88
C ALA A 161 8.48 -6.23 19.05
N ASP A 162 8.61 -6.93 20.18
CA ASP A 162 9.33 -6.44 21.36
C ASP A 162 10.84 -6.34 21.12
N PHE A 163 11.42 -7.34 20.47
CA PHE A 163 12.84 -7.31 20.11
C PHE A 163 13.17 -6.15 19.15
N SER A 164 12.30 -5.88 18.19
CA SER A 164 12.49 -4.77 17.26
C SER A 164 12.44 -3.41 17.95
N ARG A 165 11.56 -3.23 18.95
CA ARG A 165 11.51 -2.03 19.80
C ARG A 165 12.77 -1.89 20.64
N TYR A 166 13.21 -2.98 21.27
CA TYR A 166 14.47 -3.00 22.02
C TYR A 166 15.64 -2.53 21.15
N LEU A 167 15.76 -3.02 19.91
CA LEU A 167 16.83 -2.59 19.01
C LEU A 167 16.72 -1.10 18.62
N ALA A 168 15.50 -0.59 18.46
CA ALA A 168 15.29 0.83 18.19
C ALA A 168 15.73 1.70 19.37
N ASP A 169 15.37 1.31 20.59
CA ASP A 169 15.75 2.01 21.82
C ASP A 169 17.27 1.92 22.07
N LEU A 170 17.86 0.74 21.87
CA LEU A 170 19.29 0.53 21.95
C LEU A 170 20.05 1.45 20.98
N ARG A 171 19.54 1.57 19.74
CA ARG A 171 20.10 2.50 18.73
C ARG A 171 20.09 3.95 19.21
N VAL A 172 19.01 4.39 19.85
CA VAL A 172 18.88 5.76 20.38
C VAL A 172 19.82 5.98 21.57
N ALA A 173 19.90 5.01 22.46
CA ALA A 173 20.74 5.07 23.67
C ALA A 173 22.24 4.99 23.37
N THR A 174 22.64 4.44 22.22
CA THR A 174 24.04 4.22 21.85
C THR A 174 24.61 5.40 21.09
N ALA A 175 25.82 5.84 21.47
CA ALA A 175 26.56 6.90 20.78
C ALA A 175 26.78 6.55 19.28
N PRO A 176 26.69 7.52 18.35
CA PRO A 176 26.77 7.24 16.90
C PRO A 176 27.97 6.42 16.46
N LYS A 177 29.12 6.63 17.05
CA LYS A 177 30.38 5.91 16.74
C LYS A 177 30.35 4.43 17.11
N ASP A 178 29.57 4.04 18.12
CA ASP A 178 29.53 2.68 18.69
C ASP A 178 28.33 1.87 18.17
N ARG A 179 27.35 2.51 17.53
CA ARG A 179 26.07 1.90 17.09
C ARG A 179 26.26 0.63 16.26
N ARG A 180 27.22 0.66 15.33
CA ARG A 180 27.44 -0.49 14.43
C ARG A 180 27.87 -1.73 15.21
N ALA A 181 28.78 -1.59 16.15
CA ALA A 181 29.31 -2.70 16.95
C ALA A 181 28.23 -3.24 17.90
N VAL A 182 27.60 -2.36 18.66
CA VAL A 182 26.56 -2.71 19.64
C VAL A 182 25.36 -3.39 18.98
N LEU A 183 24.87 -2.88 17.85
CA LEU A 183 23.75 -3.50 17.13
C LEU A 183 24.15 -4.83 16.45
N ALA A 184 25.39 -4.96 15.97
CA ALA A 184 25.87 -6.22 15.43
C ALA A 184 25.96 -7.31 16.50
N GLU A 185 26.40 -6.97 17.72
CA GLU A 185 26.42 -7.88 18.88
C GLU A 185 25.00 -8.29 19.27
N ALA A 186 24.07 -7.34 19.39
CA ALA A 186 22.68 -7.61 19.74
C ALA A 186 21.94 -8.49 18.68
N LEU A 187 22.38 -8.46 17.43
CA LEU A 187 21.85 -9.26 16.32
C LEU A 187 22.57 -10.61 16.14
N GLY A 188 23.65 -10.90 16.88
CA GLY A 188 24.56 -12.01 16.58
C GLY A 188 23.92 -13.39 16.49
N ALA A 189 22.86 -13.67 17.25
CA ALA A 189 22.11 -14.93 17.22
C ALA A 189 20.75 -14.79 16.53
N PHE A 190 20.41 -13.60 16.00
CA PHE A 190 19.13 -13.39 15.36
C PHE A 190 19.08 -14.01 13.95
N SER A 191 18.00 -14.76 13.68
CA SER A 191 17.74 -15.30 12.34
C SER A 191 16.24 -15.38 12.09
N VAL A 192 15.86 -15.26 10.83
CA VAL A 192 14.48 -15.44 10.36
C VAL A 192 14.44 -16.65 9.44
N GLY A 193 13.65 -17.68 9.81
CA GLY A 193 13.37 -18.82 8.94
C GLY A 193 12.02 -18.67 8.26
N VAL A 194 11.96 -18.93 6.96
CA VAL A 194 10.71 -18.92 6.19
C VAL A 194 10.48 -20.30 5.58
N GLN A 195 9.31 -20.91 5.86
CA GLN A 195 8.90 -22.16 5.25
C GLN A 195 7.68 -21.93 4.36
N VAL A 196 7.76 -22.37 3.10
CA VAL A 196 6.65 -22.29 2.15
C VAL A 196 6.08 -23.69 1.93
N ARG A 197 4.76 -23.84 2.13
CA ARG A 197 4.01 -25.05 1.79
C ARG A 197 3.12 -24.75 0.60
N LEU A 198 3.31 -25.49 -0.49
CA LEU A 198 2.50 -25.35 -1.69
C LEU A 198 1.36 -26.37 -1.67
N PRO A 199 0.17 -26.06 -2.23
CA PRO A 199 -0.93 -27.00 -2.35
C PRO A 199 -0.53 -28.21 -3.20
N ASP A 200 -0.96 -29.43 -2.81
CA ASP A 200 -0.73 -30.65 -3.60
C ASP A 200 -1.36 -30.53 -4.98
N GLY A 201 -0.68 -31.05 -6.00
CA GLY A 201 -1.15 -31.07 -7.40
C GLY A 201 -1.29 -29.67 -8.03
N TRP A 202 -0.67 -28.63 -7.49
CA TRP A 202 -0.75 -27.28 -8.05
C TRP A 202 -0.10 -27.18 -9.45
N ARG A 203 0.95 -27.98 -9.71
CA ARG A 203 1.63 -28.00 -11.01
C ARG A 203 0.74 -28.55 -12.11
N ASP A 204 0.08 -29.69 -11.86
CA ASP A 204 -0.84 -30.32 -12.82
C ASP A 204 -2.01 -29.38 -13.16
N ARG A 205 -2.56 -28.71 -12.13
CA ARG A 205 -3.60 -27.67 -12.34
C ARG A 205 -3.08 -26.49 -13.15
N TRP A 206 -1.85 -26.09 -12.93
CA TRP A 206 -1.22 -25.02 -13.69
C TRP A 206 -1.00 -25.41 -15.16
N GLU A 207 -0.53 -26.62 -15.42
CA GLU A 207 -0.33 -27.15 -16.78
C GLU A 207 -1.65 -27.30 -17.54
N ALA A 208 -2.70 -27.80 -16.87
CA ALA A 208 -4.05 -27.85 -17.44
C ALA A 208 -4.58 -26.46 -17.83
N LEU A 209 -4.39 -25.46 -16.97
CA LEU A 209 -4.77 -24.06 -17.28
C LEU A 209 -3.98 -23.48 -18.46
N ARG A 210 -2.71 -23.82 -18.59
CA ARG A 210 -1.89 -23.40 -19.75
C ARG A 210 -2.35 -24.07 -21.04
N GLY A 211 -2.64 -25.36 -21.00
CA GLY A 211 -3.15 -26.11 -22.16
C GLY A 211 -4.47 -25.55 -22.67
N GLN A 212 -5.38 -25.17 -21.79
CA GLN A 212 -6.65 -24.53 -22.16
C GLN A 212 -6.46 -23.16 -22.83
N ARG A 213 -5.45 -22.37 -22.40
CA ARG A 213 -5.14 -21.06 -22.99
C ARG A 213 -4.56 -21.18 -24.40
N THR A 214 -3.64 -22.12 -24.60
CA THR A 214 -3.06 -22.38 -25.94
C THR A 214 -4.12 -22.90 -26.94
N ALA A 215 -5.08 -23.68 -26.49
CA ALA A 215 -6.19 -24.13 -27.33
C ALA A 215 -7.18 -23.01 -27.67
N ALA A 216 -7.39 -22.06 -26.76
CA ALA A 216 -8.27 -20.89 -26.99
C ALA A 216 -7.60 -19.81 -27.87
N ASP A 217 -6.27 -19.69 -27.83
CA ASP A 217 -5.50 -18.74 -28.65
C ASP A 217 -5.20 -19.29 -30.07
N GLY A 218 -5.53 -20.56 -30.35
CA GLY A 218 -5.30 -21.25 -31.64
C GLY A 218 -6.52 -21.30 -32.58
N LEU A 219 -7.51 -20.44 -32.41
CA LEU A 219 -8.59 -20.24 -33.40
C LEU A 219 -8.16 -19.21 -34.46
N PRO A 220 -8.35 -19.54 -35.78
CA PRO A 220 -7.82 -18.80 -36.94
C PRO A 220 -8.38 -17.39 -37.06
#